data_8749ae5e70c9795297c8a3341c0b27eb
#
_entry.id   8749ae5e70c9795297c8a3341c0b27eb
#
_cell.length_a   1.000
_cell.length_b   1.000
_cell.length_c   1.000
_cell.angle_alpha   90.00
_cell.angle_beta   90.00
_cell.angle_gamma   90.00
#
_symmetry.space_group_name_H-M   'P 1'
#
loop_
_entity.id
_entity.type
_entity.pdbx_description
1 polymer ?
#
loop_
_entity_poly.entity_id
_entity_poly.type
_entity_poly.pdbx_seq_one_letter_code
_entity_poly.pdbx_strand_id
1 'polypeptide(L)'
;NGLLRKDEFYEVLDQYKEMDLNISGVDYSEEFYNELKGVSDPEMKRKIIGRVFIEAFEKETNKIKNVNWLGQGTIYPDVIESISATGGPSATIKSHHNVGGLPDFMKLEVVEPLKLLFKDEVRRVGISLNIDKKILGRHPCPGPGLAIRILGEVNKENVQMLQEVDHIFIQGLKEADLYDKIWQAGAMLLPVKSVGAVSYTHLT
;
A
#
# COMPACT_ATOMS: atom_id res chain seq x y z
N ASN A 1 -7.52 -3.67 4.66
CA ASN A 1 -7.69 -2.27 5.08
C ASN A 1 -8.72 -1.48 4.23
N GLY A 2 -9.42 -2.11 3.30
CA GLY A 2 -10.37 -1.46 2.41
C GLY A 2 -9.81 -0.41 1.43
N LEU A 3 -8.53 -0.10 1.52
CA LEU A 3 -7.85 0.93 0.72
C LEU A 3 -6.98 0.33 -0.39
N LEU A 4 -7.09 -0.98 -0.63
CA LEU A 4 -6.42 -1.72 -1.69
C LEU A 4 -7.10 -1.46 -3.05
N ARG A 5 -6.42 -1.79 -4.12
CA ARG A 5 -7.03 -1.86 -5.46
C ARG A 5 -8.14 -2.90 -5.47
N LYS A 6 -9.03 -2.81 -6.47
CA LYS A 6 -10.09 -3.79 -6.67
C LYS A 6 -9.50 -5.21 -6.73
N ASP A 7 -10.11 -6.12 -5.99
CA ASP A 7 -9.78 -7.55 -5.90
C ASP A 7 -8.36 -7.88 -5.39
N GLU A 8 -7.51 -6.89 -5.13
CA GLU A 8 -6.11 -7.07 -4.72
C GLU A 8 -5.95 -7.94 -3.46
N PHE A 9 -6.89 -7.86 -2.53
CA PHE A 9 -6.87 -8.67 -1.32
C PHE A 9 -6.94 -10.17 -1.64
N TYR A 10 -7.86 -10.56 -2.50
CA TYR A 10 -8.06 -11.95 -2.89
C TYR A 10 -6.92 -12.45 -3.78
N GLU A 11 -6.49 -11.62 -4.74
CA GLU A 11 -5.35 -11.94 -5.62
C GLU A 11 -4.08 -12.23 -4.81
N VAL A 12 -3.78 -11.42 -3.78
CA VAL A 12 -2.60 -11.62 -2.93
C VAL A 12 -2.73 -12.88 -2.09
N LEU A 13 -3.92 -13.15 -1.52
CA LEU A 13 -4.15 -14.36 -0.75
C LEU A 13 -3.95 -15.63 -1.59
N ASP A 14 -4.49 -15.64 -2.81
CA ASP A 14 -4.40 -16.80 -3.69
C ASP A 14 -2.96 -17.01 -4.16
N GLN A 15 -2.24 -15.96 -4.54
CA GLN A 15 -0.83 -16.03 -4.91
C GLN A 15 0.04 -16.60 -3.78
N TYR A 16 -0.19 -16.20 -2.55
CA TYR A 16 0.60 -16.70 -1.42
C TYR A 16 0.24 -18.13 -1.01
N LYS A 17 -1.02 -18.55 -1.23
CA LYS A 17 -1.41 -19.97 -1.09
C LYS A 17 -0.70 -20.86 -2.11
N GLU A 18 -0.59 -20.39 -3.36
CA GLU A 18 0.16 -21.12 -4.41
C GLU A 18 1.65 -21.27 -4.08
N MET A 19 2.20 -20.40 -3.25
CA MET A 19 3.58 -20.47 -2.76
C MET A 19 3.73 -21.36 -1.49
N ASP A 20 2.68 -22.06 -1.08
CA ASP A 20 2.63 -22.90 0.15
C ASP A 20 2.97 -22.12 1.44
N LEU A 21 2.62 -20.83 1.46
CA LEU A 21 2.80 -19.99 2.64
C LEU A 21 1.60 -20.11 3.57
N ASN A 22 1.87 -20.20 4.88
CA ASN A 22 0.84 -20.11 5.90
C ASN A 22 0.35 -18.67 6.03
N ILE A 23 -0.74 -18.37 5.34
CA ILE A 23 -1.28 -16.99 5.27
C ILE A 23 -2.66 -16.91 5.90
N SER A 24 -2.89 -15.83 6.63
CA SER A 24 -4.18 -15.46 7.18
C SER A 24 -4.56 -14.06 6.68
N GLY A 25 -5.68 -13.94 6.00
CA GLY A 25 -6.23 -12.66 5.56
C GLY A 25 -7.24 -12.13 6.58
N VAL A 26 -7.10 -10.86 6.96
CA VAL A 26 -8.00 -10.19 7.90
C VAL A 26 -8.51 -8.88 7.31
N ASP A 27 -9.76 -8.55 7.57
CA ASP A 27 -10.38 -7.31 7.12
C ASP A 27 -10.62 -6.34 8.29
N TYR A 28 -9.97 -5.19 8.20
CA TYR A 28 -10.08 -4.05 9.12
C TYR A 28 -10.61 -2.79 8.41
N SER A 29 -11.34 -2.95 7.32
CA SER A 29 -11.77 -1.84 6.47
C SER A 29 -12.59 -0.81 7.24
N GLU A 30 -13.51 -1.24 8.10
CA GLU A 30 -14.37 -0.34 8.86
C GLU A 30 -13.57 0.52 9.84
N GLU A 31 -12.55 -0.05 10.50
CA GLU A 31 -11.66 0.71 11.39
C GLU A 31 -10.93 1.81 10.62
N PHE A 32 -10.39 1.49 9.45
CA PHE A 32 -9.72 2.48 8.61
C PHE A 32 -10.67 3.58 8.15
N TYR A 33 -11.88 3.26 7.71
CA TYR A 33 -12.87 4.26 7.29
C TYR A 33 -13.31 5.16 8.45
N ASN A 34 -13.54 4.59 9.62
CA ASN A 34 -13.95 5.35 10.80
C ASN A 34 -12.89 6.35 11.23
N GLU A 35 -11.62 5.94 11.28
CA GLU A 35 -10.50 6.80 11.67
C GLU A 35 -10.14 7.85 10.62
N LEU A 36 -10.43 7.61 9.34
CA LEU A 36 -10.20 8.55 8.24
C LEU A 36 -11.36 9.51 8.00
N LYS A 37 -12.47 9.35 8.72
CA LYS A 37 -13.65 10.18 8.54
C LYS A 37 -13.34 11.67 8.79
N GLY A 38 -13.69 12.52 7.83
CA GLY A 38 -13.43 13.96 7.89
C GLY A 38 -11.97 14.38 7.68
N VAL A 39 -11.06 13.44 7.39
CA VAL A 39 -9.64 13.71 7.17
C VAL A 39 -9.37 13.91 5.68
N SER A 40 -8.95 15.13 5.30
CA SER A 40 -8.58 15.47 3.92
C SER A 40 -7.07 15.65 3.73
N ASP A 41 -6.35 16.06 4.76
CA ASP A 41 -4.90 16.29 4.69
C ASP A 41 -4.12 14.98 4.44
N PRO A 42 -3.26 14.93 3.39
CA PRO A 42 -2.56 13.71 3.01
C PRO A 42 -1.60 13.19 4.08
N GLU A 43 -0.97 14.08 4.86
CA GLU A 43 -0.01 13.66 5.89
C GLU A 43 -0.74 13.08 7.10
N MET A 44 -1.88 13.68 7.47
CA MET A 44 -2.73 13.12 8.52
C MET A 44 -3.28 11.74 8.10
N LYS A 45 -3.69 11.58 6.84
CA LYS A 45 -4.10 10.25 6.32
C LYS A 45 -2.99 9.21 6.49
N ARG A 46 -1.74 9.54 6.11
CA ARG A 46 -0.60 8.62 6.27
C ARG A 46 -0.38 8.22 7.73
N LYS A 47 -0.42 9.19 8.65
CA LYS A 47 -0.24 8.94 10.09
C LYS A 47 -1.33 8.04 10.66
N ILE A 48 -2.59 8.32 10.32
CA ILE A 48 -3.73 7.52 10.76
C ILE A 48 -3.65 6.10 10.21
N ILE A 49 -3.40 5.95 8.91
CA ILE A 49 -3.28 4.64 8.28
C ILE A 49 -2.14 3.83 8.88
N GLY A 50 -0.97 4.46 9.11
CA GLY A 50 0.16 3.81 9.77
C GLY A 50 -0.19 3.33 11.18
N ARG A 51 -0.83 4.18 11.99
CA ARG A 51 -1.26 3.83 13.34
C ARG A 51 -2.26 2.67 13.36
N VAL A 52 -3.35 2.78 12.58
CA VAL A 52 -4.39 1.74 12.51
C VAL A 52 -3.80 0.41 12.00
N PHE A 53 -2.85 0.47 11.05
CA PHE A 53 -2.17 -0.73 10.58
C PHE A 53 -1.38 -1.43 11.70
N ILE A 54 -0.64 -0.67 12.51
CA ILE A 54 0.12 -1.23 13.64
C ILE A 54 -0.81 -1.82 14.69
N GLU A 55 -1.91 -1.13 15.03
CA GLU A 55 -2.91 -1.61 15.99
C GLU A 55 -3.57 -2.92 15.51
N ALA A 56 -3.93 -2.99 14.22
CA ALA A 56 -4.48 -4.20 13.61
C ALA A 56 -3.46 -5.35 13.63
N PHE A 57 -2.22 -5.05 13.26
CA PHE A 57 -1.14 -6.03 13.27
C PHE A 57 -0.88 -6.59 14.68
N GLU A 58 -0.85 -5.74 15.69
CA GLU A 58 -0.70 -6.15 17.09
C GLU A 58 -1.85 -7.09 17.54
N LYS A 59 -3.10 -6.72 17.23
CA LYS A 59 -4.26 -7.57 17.54
C LYS A 59 -4.13 -8.96 16.92
N GLU A 60 -3.64 -9.06 15.68
CA GLU A 60 -3.45 -10.34 15.01
C GLU A 60 -2.26 -11.13 15.57
N THR A 61 -1.14 -10.46 15.82
CA THR A 61 0.07 -11.08 16.39
C THR A 61 -0.21 -11.71 17.76
N ASN A 62 -1.03 -11.07 18.59
CA ASN A 62 -1.40 -11.56 19.91
C ASN A 62 -2.24 -12.85 19.87
N LYS A 63 -2.83 -13.21 18.72
CA LYS A 63 -3.55 -14.48 18.53
C LYS A 63 -2.61 -15.65 18.23
N ILE A 64 -1.37 -15.36 17.84
CA ILE A 64 -0.39 -16.36 17.44
C ILE A 64 0.53 -16.66 18.63
N LYS A 65 0.62 -17.94 19.01
CA LYS A 65 1.48 -18.38 20.12
C LYS A 65 2.94 -18.49 19.67
N ASN A 66 3.87 -18.15 20.56
CA ASN A 66 5.32 -18.33 20.37
C ASN A 66 5.90 -17.55 19.18
N VAL A 67 5.39 -16.37 18.88
CA VAL A 67 5.98 -15.45 17.92
C VAL A 67 7.05 -14.62 18.61
N ASN A 68 8.28 -14.70 18.09
CA ASN A 68 9.42 -13.93 18.61
C ASN A 68 9.99 -12.95 17.58
N TRP A 69 9.72 -13.17 16.31
CA TRP A 69 10.33 -12.43 15.20
C TRP A 69 9.29 -11.83 14.27
N LEU A 70 9.58 -10.62 13.79
CA LEU A 70 8.84 -9.95 12.72
C LEU A 70 9.75 -9.80 11.50
N GLY A 71 9.38 -10.44 10.40
CA GLY A 71 10.02 -10.19 9.11
C GLY A 71 9.52 -8.90 8.49
N GLN A 72 10.41 -7.97 8.15
CA GLN A 72 10.09 -6.75 7.42
C GLN A 72 10.77 -6.73 6.05
N GLY A 73 10.03 -6.24 5.05
CA GLY A 73 10.50 -6.09 3.68
C GLY A 73 11.24 -4.77 3.43
N THR A 74 11.87 -4.18 4.43
CA THR A 74 12.71 -2.98 4.32
C THR A 74 13.78 -3.18 3.27
N ILE A 75 13.97 -2.23 2.37
CA ILE A 75 15.02 -2.21 1.34
C ILE A 75 15.98 -1.05 1.57
N TYR A 76 17.13 -1.06 0.89
CA TYR A 76 18.17 -0.05 1.12
C TYR A 76 17.71 1.40 0.89
N PRO A 77 16.90 1.75 -0.11
CA PRO A 77 16.31 3.08 -0.22
C PRO A 77 15.54 3.54 1.01
N ASP A 78 14.79 2.65 1.68
CA ASP A 78 14.06 3.00 2.90
C ASP A 78 15.01 3.37 4.03
N VAL A 79 16.16 2.67 4.12
CA VAL A 79 17.20 2.92 5.13
C VAL A 79 17.87 4.28 4.89
N ILE A 80 18.36 4.55 3.68
CA ILE A 80 19.07 5.81 3.39
C ILE A 80 18.15 7.02 3.46
N GLU A 81 16.94 6.86 3.03
CA GLU A 81 15.93 7.89 3.13
C GLU A 81 15.51 8.18 4.59
N SER A 82 15.56 7.21 5.51
CA SER A 82 15.32 7.43 6.96
C SER A 82 16.42 8.22 7.65
N ILE A 83 17.63 8.21 7.11
CA ILE A 83 18.82 8.90 7.65
C ILE A 83 18.98 10.29 6.99
N SER A 84 17.91 11.00 6.67
CA SER A 84 18.03 12.35 6.12
C SER A 84 18.76 13.27 7.09
N ALA A 85 20.01 13.58 6.77
CA ALA A 85 20.96 14.31 7.61
C ALA A 85 20.61 15.81 7.79
N THR A 86 19.54 16.31 7.17
CA THR A 86 19.27 17.76 7.06
C THR A 86 17.98 18.24 7.72
N GLY A 87 17.24 17.38 8.46
CA GLY A 87 16.07 17.83 9.24
C GLY A 87 14.96 18.54 8.44
N GLY A 88 14.92 18.35 7.13
CA GLY A 88 13.91 18.96 6.24
C GLY A 88 12.55 18.29 6.35
N PRO A 89 11.49 18.83 5.68
CA PRO A 89 10.13 18.28 5.67
C PRO A 89 10.05 16.81 5.24
N SER A 90 11.05 16.31 4.54
CA SER A 90 11.23 14.93 4.12
C SER A 90 11.42 13.96 5.32
N ALA A 91 11.89 14.42 6.48
CA ALA A 91 12.05 13.59 7.67
C ALA A 91 10.71 13.09 8.25
N THR A 92 9.61 13.76 7.91
CA THR A 92 8.27 13.46 8.43
C THR A 92 7.53 12.40 7.60
N ILE A 93 8.00 12.10 6.38
CA ILE A 93 7.32 11.18 5.43
C ILE A 93 7.46 9.70 5.84
N LYS A 94 8.27 9.37 6.83
CA LYS A 94 8.81 8.02 7.07
C LYS A 94 8.25 7.27 8.27
N SER A 95 7.31 7.85 8.98
CA SER A 95 6.66 7.21 10.13
C SER A 95 5.85 5.94 9.79
N HIS A 96 5.61 5.67 8.51
CA HIS A 96 4.80 4.53 8.05
C HIS A 96 5.61 3.34 7.50
N HIS A 97 6.94 3.44 7.41
CA HIS A 97 7.79 2.33 6.98
C HIS A 97 8.43 1.57 8.17
N ASN A 98 8.13 1.95 9.42
CA ASN A 98 8.74 1.38 10.62
C ASN A 98 10.28 1.30 10.57
N VAL A 99 10.91 2.18 9.80
CA VAL A 99 12.38 2.27 9.76
C VAL A 99 12.82 2.98 11.03
N GLY A 100 13.43 2.26 11.93
CA GLY A 100 13.84 2.78 13.25
C GLY A 100 13.34 1.94 14.42
N GLY A 101 12.58 0.88 14.15
CA GLY A 101 12.12 -0.07 15.15
C GLY A 101 10.60 -0.16 15.28
N LEU A 102 10.18 -1.20 15.96
CA LEU A 102 8.78 -1.40 16.33
C LEU A 102 8.40 -0.46 17.48
N PRO A 103 7.12 -0.12 17.65
CA PRO A 103 6.64 0.56 18.85
C PRO A 103 7.05 -0.21 20.12
N ASP A 104 7.34 0.51 21.21
CA ASP A 104 7.84 -0.04 22.47
C ASP A 104 6.98 -1.14 23.10
N PHE A 105 5.70 -1.21 22.73
CA PHE A 105 4.78 -2.24 23.20
C PHE A 105 4.94 -3.58 22.44
N MET A 106 5.55 -3.59 21.26
CA MET A 106 5.78 -4.79 20.46
C MET A 106 7.11 -5.44 20.85
N LYS A 107 7.03 -6.56 21.56
CA LYS A 107 8.21 -7.31 22.04
C LYS A 107 8.73 -8.32 21.00
N LEU A 108 8.74 -7.93 19.71
CA LEU A 108 9.25 -8.78 18.64
C LEU A 108 10.62 -8.30 18.19
N GLU A 109 11.53 -9.24 17.92
CA GLU A 109 12.77 -8.92 17.22
C GLU A 109 12.52 -8.77 15.73
N VAL A 110 13.16 -7.77 15.10
CA VAL A 110 12.95 -7.47 13.67
C VAL A 110 14.02 -8.16 12.83
N VAL A 111 13.58 -8.85 11.78
CA VAL A 111 14.44 -9.42 10.74
C VAL A 111 14.20 -8.72 9.41
N GLU A 112 15.24 -8.10 8.87
CA GLU A 112 15.19 -7.32 7.63
C GLU A 112 16.17 -7.88 6.59
N PRO A 113 15.86 -9.00 5.95
CA PRO A 113 16.79 -9.70 5.07
C PRO A 113 17.13 -8.93 3.79
N LEU A 114 16.32 -7.95 3.42
CA LEU A 114 16.46 -7.19 2.18
C LEU A 114 17.05 -5.78 2.38
N LYS A 115 17.34 -5.37 3.60
CA LYS A 115 17.69 -3.97 3.96
C LYS A 115 18.94 -3.39 3.29
N LEU A 116 19.78 -4.24 2.73
CA LEU A 116 20.98 -3.82 1.99
C LEU A 116 20.81 -3.90 0.46
N LEU A 117 19.64 -4.25 -0.02
CA LEU A 117 19.36 -4.44 -1.44
C LEU A 117 18.56 -3.28 -2.03
N PHE A 118 18.87 -2.92 -3.26
CA PHE A 118 18.02 -2.05 -4.08
C PHE A 118 16.84 -2.85 -4.67
N LYS A 119 15.81 -2.15 -5.10
CA LYS A 119 14.57 -2.76 -5.60
C LYS A 119 14.78 -3.70 -6.79
N ASP A 120 15.70 -3.36 -7.69
CA ASP A 120 16.05 -4.21 -8.82
C ASP A 120 16.81 -5.47 -8.39
N GLU A 121 17.63 -5.39 -7.33
CA GLU A 121 18.31 -6.54 -6.74
C GLU A 121 17.32 -7.47 -6.05
N VAL A 122 16.36 -6.94 -5.31
CA VAL A 122 15.25 -7.72 -4.73
C VAL A 122 14.47 -8.46 -5.82
N ARG A 123 14.19 -7.81 -6.95
CA ARG A 123 13.54 -8.47 -8.09
C ARG A 123 14.38 -9.60 -8.67
N ARG A 124 15.71 -9.43 -8.79
CA ARG A 124 16.63 -10.51 -9.24
C ARG A 124 16.62 -11.69 -8.26
N VAL A 125 16.63 -11.44 -6.95
CA VAL A 125 16.47 -12.49 -5.94
C VAL A 125 15.12 -13.20 -6.13
N GLY A 126 14.03 -12.46 -6.32
CA GLY A 126 12.72 -13.05 -6.58
C GLY A 126 12.70 -13.96 -7.81
N ILE A 127 13.36 -13.56 -8.90
CA ILE A 127 13.52 -14.39 -10.11
C ILE A 127 14.28 -15.68 -9.78
N SER A 128 15.38 -15.60 -9.02
CA SER A 128 16.17 -16.77 -8.63
C SER A 128 15.43 -17.74 -7.70
N LEU A 129 14.43 -17.22 -6.98
CA LEU A 129 13.51 -18.00 -6.15
C LEU A 129 12.28 -18.52 -6.90
N ASN A 130 12.22 -18.35 -8.23
CA ASN A 130 11.10 -18.72 -9.09
C ASN A 130 9.76 -18.07 -8.70
N ILE A 131 9.80 -16.85 -8.15
CA ILE A 131 8.59 -16.07 -7.89
C ILE A 131 7.98 -15.63 -9.22
N ASP A 132 6.64 -15.76 -9.35
CA ASP A 132 5.93 -15.43 -10.58
C ASP A 132 6.22 -13.98 -11.02
N LYS A 133 6.47 -13.82 -12.33
CA LYS A 133 6.74 -12.50 -12.95
C LYS A 133 5.60 -11.52 -12.73
N LYS A 134 4.35 -11.99 -12.61
CA LYS A 134 3.19 -11.13 -12.32
C LYS A 134 3.31 -10.46 -10.95
N ILE A 135 3.90 -11.16 -9.95
CA ILE A 135 4.17 -10.59 -8.63
C ILE A 135 5.31 -9.58 -8.71
N LEU A 136 6.43 -9.99 -9.33
CA LEU A 136 7.64 -9.17 -9.42
C LEU A 136 7.47 -7.92 -10.28
N GLY A 137 6.61 -7.98 -11.31
CA GLY A 137 6.35 -6.89 -12.26
C GLY A 137 5.26 -5.91 -11.84
N ARG A 138 4.63 -6.07 -10.67
CA ARG A 138 3.56 -5.16 -10.22
C ARG A 138 4.05 -3.73 -10.10
N HIS A 139 3.24 -2.80 -10.62
CA HIS A 139 3.50 -1.37 -10.41
C HIS A 139 3.47 -1.02 -8.92
N PRO A 140 4.35 -0.12 -8.46
CA PRO A 140 4.33 0.34 -7.08
C PRO A 140 2.96 0.92 -6.72
N CYS A 141 2.40 0.45 -5.60
CA CYS A 141 1.25 1.08 -4.98
C CYS A 141 1.74 1.76 -3.69
N PRO A 142 1.37 3.01 -3.41
CA PRO A 142 1.76 3.65 -2.16
C PRO A 142 1.26 2.86 -0.95
N GLY A 143 2.07 2.77 0.11
CA GLY A 143 1.71 2.04 1.34
C GLY A 143 0.34 2.40 1.92
N PRO A 144 -0.07 3.69 1.94
CA PRO A 144 -1.41 4.10 2.36
C PRO A 144 -2.53 3.72 1.39
N GLY A 145 -2.25 3.03 0.30
CA GLY A 145 -3.22 2.57 -0.67
C GLY A 145 -3.93 3.70 -1.42
N LEU A 146 -5.19 3.48 -1.76
CA LEU A 146 -6.00 4.45 -2.51
C LEU A 146 -6.33 5.71 -1.73
N ALA A 147 -6.24 5.72 -0.40
CA ALA A 147 -6.55 6.90 0.41
C ALA A 147 -5.75 8.15 0.03
N ILE A 148 -4.49 7.99 -0.40
CA ILE A 148 -3.64 9.10 -0.86
C ILE A 148 -4.03 9.58 -2.26
N ARG A 149 -4.65 8.73 -3.05
CA ARG A 149 -5.14 9.07 -4.39
C ARG A 149 -6.54 9.68 -4.39
N ILE A 150 -7.20 9.80 -3.22
CA ILE A 150 -8.43 10.53 -3.02
C ILE A 150 -8.06 11.90 -2.44
N LEU A 151 -8.18 12.97 -3.23
CA LEU A 151 -8.03 14.34 -2.76
C LEU A 151 -9.36 14.76 -2.12
N GLY A 152 -9.34 14.88 -0.79
CA GLY A 152 -10.55 15.12 0.00
C GLY A 152 -10.81 14.01 1.00
N GLU A 153 -12.05 13.86 1.43
CA GLU A 153 -12.45 12.87 2.43
C GLU A 153 -12.40 11.44 1.87
N VAL A 154 -11.88 10.52 2.68
CA VAL A 154 -11.87 9.10 2.38
C VAL A 154 -13.11 8.46 2.99
N ASN A 155 -13.99 7.95 2.14
CA ASN A 155 -15.15 7.18 2.53
C ASN A 155 -15.31 5.98 1.59
N LYS A 156 -16.19 5.06 1.95
CA LYS A 156 -16.40 3.81 1.21
C LYS A 156 -16.80 4.04 -0.25
N GLU A 157 -17.68 5.02 -0.50
CA GLU A 157 -18.16 5.34 -1.84
C GLU A 157 -17.03 5.86 -2.73
N ASN A 158 -16.25 6.82 -2.25
CA ASN A 158 -15.11 7.38 -2.97
C ASN A 158 -14.04 6.32 -3.24
N VAL A 159 -13.80 5.41 -2.30
CA VAL A 159 -12.84 4.32 -2.48
C VAL A 159 -13.35 3.33 -3.54
N GLN A 160 -14.62 2.91 -3.47
CA GLN A 160 -15.19 2.00 -4.46
C GLN A 160 -15.18 2.61 -5.87
N MET A 161 -15.56 3.87 -5.99
CA MET A 161 -15.47 4.58 -7.28
C MET A 161 -14.04 4.58 -7.82
N LEU A 162 -13.06 4.92 -6.99
CA LEU A 162 -11.67 4.94 -7.41
C LEU A 162 -11.15 3.53 -7.75
N GLN A 163 -11.59 2.50 -7.03
CA GLN A 163 -11.26 1.10 -7.33
C GLN A 163 -11.73 0.70 -8.73
N GLU A 164 -12.97 1.05 -9.10
CA GLU A 164 -13.51 0.74 -10.43
C GLU A 164 -12.76 1.50 -11.54
N VAL A 165 -12.54 2.80 -11.35
CA VAL A 165 -11.84 3.63 -12.34
C VAL A 165 -10.38 3.16 -12.51
N ASP A 166 -9.66 2.92 -11.40
CA ASP A 166 -8.28 2.43 -11.45
C ASP A 166 -8.21 1.04 -12.12
N HIS A 167 -9.17 0.17 -11.86
CA HIS A 167 -9.26 -1.16 -12.47
C HIS A 167 -9.41 -1.05 -14.01
N ILE A 168 -10.38 -0.26 -14.48
CA ILE A 168 -10.61 -0.04 -15.92
C ILE A 168 -9.36 0.54 -16.58
N PHE A 169 -8.74 1.54 -15.95
CA PHE A 169 -7.53 2.19 -16.47
C PHE A 169 -6.36 1.21 -16.59
N ILE A 170 -6.10 0.42 -15.54
CA ILE A 170 -5.01 -0.57 -15.53
C ILE A 170 -5.27 -1.70 -16.54
N GLN A 171 -6.51 -2.17 -16.68
CA GLN A 171 -6.85 -3.17 -17.69
C GLN A 171 -6.63 -2.63 -19.11
N GLY A 172 -7.05 -1.39 -19.39
CA GLY A 172 -6.79 -0.76 -20.68
C GLY A 172 -5.29 -0.64 -21.01
N LEU A 173 -4.46 -0.37 -20.01
CA LEU A 173 -3.00 -0.37 -20.21
C LEU A 173 -2.44 -1.76 -20.53
N LYS A 174 -2.98 -2.81 -19.90
CA LYS A 174 -2.58 -4.20 -20.18
C LYS A 174 -3.01 -4.63 -21.60
N GLU A 175 -4.24 -4.33 -21.97
CA GLU A 175 -4.80 -4.64 -23.32
C GLU A 175 -4.04 -3.91 -24.43
N ALA A 176 -3.53 -2.71 -24.15
CA ALA A 176 -2.72 -1.94 -25.08
C ALA A 176 -1.20 -2.30 -25.07
N ASP A 177 -0.79 -3.34 -24.34
CA ASP A 177 0.63 -3.70 -24.12
C ASP A 177 1.51 -2.54 -23.62
N LEU A 178 0.93 -1.63 -22.84
CA LEU A 178 1.62 -0.47 -22.27
C LEU A 178 2.03 -0.67 -20.81
N TYR A 179 1.40 -1.59 -20.09
CA TYR A 179 1.61 -1.75 -18.64
C TYR A 179 3.08 -1.95 -18.29
N ASP A 180 3.78 -2.84 -18.96
CA ASP A 180 5.19 -3.14 -18.69
C ASP A 180 6.16 -2.07 -19.21
N LYS A 181 5.68 -1.14 -20.05
CA LYS A 181 6.45 -0.02 -20.60
C LYS A 181 6.40 1.24 -19.73
N ILE A 182 5.50 1.26 -18.75
CA ILE A 182 5.25 2.41 -17.88
C ILE A 182 5.74 2.08 -16.48
N TRP A 183 6.50 2.99 -15.87
CA TRP A 183 7.04 2.78 -14.52
C TRP A 183 5.94 2.66 -13.45
N GLN A 184 4.93 3.52 -13.53
CA GLN A 184 3.81 3.55 -12.60
C GLN A 184 2.59 4.18 -13.27
N ALA A 185 1.42 3.60 -13.03
CA ALA A 185 0.14 4.13 -13.47
C ALA A 185 -0.91 3.96 -12.38
N GLY A 186 -1.91 4.83 -12.37
CA GLY A 186 -3.04 4.76 -11.46
C GLY A 186 -3.93 5.99 -11.56
N ALA A 187 -5.21 5.82 -11.24
CA ALA A 187 -6.18 6.88 -11.18
C ALA A 187 -6.12 7.66 -9.85
N MET A 188 -6.60 8.90 -9.86
CA MET A 188 -6.78 9.75 -8.67
C MET A 188 -8.19 10.33 -8.70
N LEU A 189 -8.82 10.40 -7.52
CA LEU A 189 -10.13 11.05 -7.37
C LEU A 189 -9.93 12.49 -6.89
N LEU A 190 -10.42 13.43 -7.68
CA LEU A 190 -10.38 14.86 -7.38
C LEU A 190 -11.75 15.34 -6.90
N PRO A 191 -11.84 16.24 -5.91
CA PRO A 191 -13.10 16.82 -5.43
C PRO A 191 -13.58 17.94 -6.37
N VAL A 192 -13.58 17.68 -7.68
CA VAL A 192 -13.99 18.64 -8.71
C VAL A 192 -15.08 18.01 -9.57
N LYS A 193 -16.05 18.84 -9.95
CA LYS A 193 -17.06 18.48 -10.95
C LYS A 193 -16.83 19.32 -12.19
N SER A 194 -16.75 18.68 -13.35
CA SER A 194 -16.67 19.37 -14.62
C SER A 194 -17.91 19.07 -15.45
N VAL A 195 -18.34 20.05 -16.24
CA VAL A 195 -19.43 19.88 -17.21
C VAL A 195 -18.78 19.73 -18.58
N GLY A 196 -19.20 18.71 -19.34
CA GLY A 196 -18.75 18.60 -20.74
C GLY A 196 -19.19 19.81 -21.57
N ALA A 197 -18.46 20.10 -22.65
CA ALA A 197 -18.74 21.21 -23.55
C ALA A 197 -20.13 21.16 -24.22
N VAL A 198 -20.83 20.02 -24.11
CA VAL A 198 -22.21 19.81 -24.58
C VAL A 198 -23.08 19.62 -23.34
N SER A 199 -24.12 20.44 -23.19
CA SER A 199 -24.91 20.64 -21.98
C SER A 199 -25.66 19.43 -21.39
N TYR A 200 -25.47 18.25 -21.91
CA TYR A 200 -26.11 16.99 -21.44
C TYR A 200 -25.14 15.88 -21.06
N THR A 201 -23.85 16.10 -21.06
CA THR A 201 -22.89 15.13 -20.54
C THR A 201 -22.29 15.62 -19.24
N HIS A 202 -22.73 15.03 -18.14
CA HIS A 202 -22.03 15.17 -16.86
C HIS A 202 -20.88 14.18 -16.86
N LEU A 203 -19.63 14.69 -16.90
CA LEU A 203 -18.45 13.93 -16.54
C LEU A 203 -18.26 14.12 -15.03
N THR A 204 -18.57 13.11 -14.27
CA THR A 204 -18.24 13.05 -12.84
C THR A 204 -16.85 12.45 -12.66
#